data_06382853ae8e576cb3a1b714f34d6340
#
_entry.id   06382853ae8e576cb3a1b714f34d6340
#
_cell.length_a   1.000
_cell.length_b   1.000
_cell.length_c   1.000
_cell.angle_alpha   90.00
_cell.angle_beta   90.00
_cell.angle_gamma   90.00
#
_symmetry.space_group_name_H-M   'P 1'
#
loop_
_entity.id
_entity.type
_entity.pdbx_description
1 polymer ?
#
loop_
_entity_poly.entity_id
_entity_poly.type
_entity_poly.pdbx_seq_one_letter_code
_entity_poly.pdbx_strand_id
1 'polypeptide(L)'
;MKNIILASQSSRRRELLTQIGLEFEVHPAGGEEIITSTDPVEVVKSLSTQKAAAVKEELEGQLPENWLVIGADTIVVYDGKILGKPKDEADAIRMLTMLQGQTHSVYTGVTLLEEGKQTTFAEETKVTMYPMTEEEIAWYVSTKEPMDKAGAYGIQGRCARFVKEIRGDYNNVVGLPVGRIYQKLKKEESF
;
A
#
# COMPACT_ATOMS: atom_id res chain seq x y z
N MET A 1 -9.32 9.86 22.50
CA MET A 1 -9.46 9.12 21.24
C MET A 1 -8.80 9.95 20.14
N LYS A 2 -8.04 9.37 19.23
CA LYS A 2 -7.40 10.10 18.11
C LYS A 2 -8.42 10.39 17.01
N ASN A 3 -8.35 11.59 16.43
CA ASN A 3 -9.07 11.94 15.21
C ASN A 3 -8.21 11.50 14.02
N ILE A 4 -8.52 10.34 13.46
CA ILE A 4 -7.70 9.70 12.42
C ILE A 4 -8.08 10.25 11.04
N ILE A 5 -7.06 10.61 10.26
CA ILE A 5 -7.19 11.06 8.87
C ILE A 5 -6.37 10.12 7.99
N LEU A 6 -7.00 9.43 7.06
CA LEU A 6 -6.33 8.56 6.10
C LEU A 6 -5.93 9.35 4.85
N ALA A 7 -4.63 9.52 4.64
CA ALA A 7 -4.04 10.21 3.49
C ALA A 7 -3.99 9.29 2.25
N SER A 8 -5.15 8.76 1.79
CA SER A 8 -5.19 7.83 0.67
C SER A 8 -6.55 7.77 0.00
N GLN A 9 -6.57 7.67 -1.34
CA GLN A 9 -7.77 7.39 -2.14
C GLN A 9 -8.13 5.90 -2.20
N SER A 10 -7.25 5.00 -1.76
CA SER A 10 -7.42 3.56 -1.87
C SER A 10 -8.63 3.05 -1.09
N SER A 11 -9.62 2.46 -1.79
CA SER A 11 -10.76 1.79 -1.15
C SER A 11 -10.31 0.63 -0.26
N ARG A 12 -9.28 -0.10 -0.68
CA ARG A 12 -8.72 -1.23 0.07
C ARG A 12 -8.18 -0.82 1.43
N ARG A 13 -7.47 0.32 1.50
CA ARG A 13 -6.96 0.86 2.78
C ARG A 13 -8.08 1.32 3.70
N ARG A 14 -9.14 1.91 3.14
CA ARG A 14 -10.34 2.27 3.90
C ARG A 14 -11.01 1.03 4.50
N GLU A 15 -11.23 0.01 3.68
CA GLU A 15 -11.80 -1.27 4.11
C GLU A 15 -11.00 -1.91 5.24
N LEU A 16 -9.67 -1.93 5.14
CA LEU A 16 -8.78 -2.48 6.16
C LEU A 16 -8.85 -1.72 7.50
N LEU A 17 -8.90 -0.39 7.50
CA LEU A 17 -9.07 0.39 8.73
C LEU A 17 -10.45 0.17 9.35
N THR A 18 -11.51 0.12 8.52
CA THR A 18 -12.87 -0.21 8.96
C THR A 18 -12.93 -1.62 9.56
N GLN A 19 -12.25 -2.60 8.95
CA GLN A 19 -12.21 -3.98 9.42
C GLN A 19 -11.68 -4.11 10.85
N ILE A 20 -10.72 -3.26 11.24
CA ILE A 20 -10.19 -3.26 12.61
C ILE A 20 -10.92 -2.31 13.56
N GLY A 21 -12.06 -1.76 13.14
CA GLY A 21 -12.94 -0.95 13.96
C GLY A 21 -12.46 0.48 14.22
N LEU A 22 -11.56 1.02 13.40
CA LEU A 22 -11.15 2.41 13.51
C LEU A 22 -12.13 3.33 12.78
N GLU A 23 -12.48 4.43 13.44
CA GLU A 23 -13.18 5.56 12.83
C GLU A 23 -12.15 6.54 12.26
N PHE A 24 -12.35 7.01 11.04
CA PHE A 24 -11.41 7.89 10.34
C PHE A 24 -12.10 8.73 9.28
N GLU A 25 -11.51 9.86 8.98
CA GLU A 25 -11.84 10.67 7.81
C GLU A 25 -10.87 10.34 6.66
N VAL A 26 -11.32 10.54 5.42
CA VAL A 26 -10.48 10.34 4.23
C VAL A 26 -10.13 11.70 3.64
N HIS A 27 -8.84 11.99 3.57
CA HIS A 27 -8.32 13.15 2.86
C HIS A 27 -7.21 12.68 1.92
N PRO A 28 -7.47 12.55 0.61
CA PRO A 28 -6.47 12.06 -0.34
C PRO A 28 -5.28 13.03 -0.40
N ALA A 29 -4.08 12.49 -0.29
CA ALA A 29 -2.89 13.30 -0.48
C ALA A 29 -2.79 13.77 -1.94
N GLY A 30 -2.59 15.08 -2.12
CA GLY A 30 -2.25 15.71 -3.38
C GLY A 30 -0.73 15.72 -3.63
N GLY A 31 -0.33 16.31 -4.77
CA GLY A 31 1.08 16.55 -5.09
C GLY A 31 1.76 15.43 -5.87
N GLU A 32 2.98 15.74 -6.32
CA GLU A 32 3.83 14.82 -7.08
C GLU A 32 4.69 13.99 -6.13
N GLU A 33 4.75 12.67 -6.37
CA GLU A 33 5.58 11.76 -5.60
C GLU A 33 7.06 11.88 -6.03
N ILE A 34 7.96 12.15 -5.09
CA ILE A 34 9.39 12.29 -5.34
C ILE A 34 10.11 11.05 -4.81
N ILE A 35 10.71 10.28 -5.74
CA ILE A 35 11.50 9.10 -5.43
C ILE A 35 12.97 9.43 -5.58
N THR A 36 13.74 9.35 -4.48
CA THR A 36 15.17 9.69 -4.43
C THR A 36 16.05 8.48 -4.12
N SER A 37 15.47 7.32 -3.84
CA SER A 37 16.19 6.09 -3.49
C SER A 37 15.77 4.94 -4.42
N THR A 38 16.64 3.94 -4.53
CA THR A 38 16.35 2.65 -5.17
C THR A 38 16.13 1.53 -4.15
N ASP A 39 16.37 1.80 -2.85
CA ASP A 39 16.08 0.85 -1.77
C ASP A 39 14.56 0.81 -1.52
N PRO A 40 13.91 -0.36 -1.64
CA PRO A 40 12.46 -0.48 -1.51
C PRO A 40 11.91 0.02 -0.18
N VAL A 41 12.64 -0.22 0.92
CA VAL A 41 12.23 0.19 2.26
C VAL A 41 12.25 1.72 2.38
N GLU A 42 13.31 2.36 1.88
CA GLU A 42 13.42 3.81 1.91
C GLU A 42 12.41 4.48 0.96
N VAL A 43 12.14 3.87 -0.20
CA VAL A 43 11.12 4.37 -1.14
C VAL A 43 9.75 4.42 -0.46
N VAL A 44 9.26 3.31 0.10
CA VAL A 44 7.91 3.29 0.69
C VAL A 44 7.79 4.13 1.96
N LYS A 45 8.87 4.24 2.75
CA LYS A 45 8.91 5.15 3.91
C LYS A 45 8.83 6.61 3.46
N SER A 46 9.62 6.99 2.47
CA SER A 46 9.62 8.34 1.92
C SER A 46 8.25 8.71 1.36
N LEU A 47 7.67 7.86 0.49
CA LEU A 47 6.37 8.12 -0.12
C LEU A 47 5.22 8.17 0.91
N SER A 48 5.23 7.30 1.92
CA SER A 48 4.23 7.37 2.99
C SER A 48 4.36 8.65 3.82
N THR A 49 5.59 9.13 4.04
CA THR A 49 5.86 10.39 4.74
C THR A 49 5.39 11.59 3.91
N GLN A 50 5.71 11.62 2.62
CA GLN A 50 5.25 12.69 1.71
C GLN A 50 3.72 12.80 1.70
N LYS A 51 3.01 11.68 1.64
CA LYS A 51 1.53 11.65 1.68
C LYS A 51 0.98 12.18 3.00
N ALA A 52 1.55 11.78 4.13
CA ALA A 52 1.09 12.26 5.43
C ALA A 52 1.37 13.77 5.59
N ALA A 53 2.55 14.23 5.16
CA ALA A 53 2.94 15.64 5.24
C ALA A 53 2.07 16.53 4.34
N ALA A 54 1.79 16.09 3.11
CA ALA A 54 0.92 16.84 2.18
C ALA A 54 -0.47 17.08 2.78
N VAL A 55 -1.09 16.04 3.36
CA VAL A 55 -2.42 16.17 4.01
C VAL A 55 -2.35 17.09 5.24
N LYS A 56 -1.28 17.00 6.05
CA LYS A 56 -1.08 17.92 7.17
C LYS A 56 -1.00 19.36 6.69
N GLU A 57 -0.25 19.64 5.61
CA GLU A 57 -0.10 20.98 5.04
C GLU A 57 -1.42 21.51 4.46
N GLU A 58 -2.15 20.66 3.70
CA GLU A 58 -3.45 21.02 3.11
C GLU A 58 -4.51 21.36 4.18
N LEU A 59 -4.44 20.71 5.35
CA LEU A 59 -5.34 20.92 6.48
C LEU A 59 -4.78 21.86 7.57
N GLU A 60 -3.71 22.60 7.28
CA GLU A 60 -3.10 23.53 8.26
C GLU A 60 -4.14 24.51 8.79
N GLY A 61 -4.23 24.61 10.12
CA GLY A 61 -5.23 25.44 10.81
C GLY A 61 -6.66 24.86 10.86
N GLN A 62 -6.91 23.69 10.25
CA GLN A 62 -8.20 22.98 10.25
C GLN A 62 -8.11 21.60 10.91
N LEU A 63 -6.92 21.16 11.28
CA LEU A 63 -6.72 19.87 11.94
C LEU A 63 -7.45 19.85 13.30
N PRO A 64 -8.23 18.80 13.60
CA PRO A 64 -8.91 18.65 14.87
C PRO A 64 -7.90 18.45 16.02
N GLU A 65 -8.34 18.63 17.27
CA GLU A 65 -7.52 18.26 18.42
C GLU A 65 -7.17 16.76 18.38
N ASN A 66 -5.98 16.40 18.85
CA ASN A 66 -5.51 15.00 18.89
C ASN A 66 -5.56 14.30 17.52
N TRP A 67 -5.26 15.01 16.45
CA TRP A 67 -5.23 14.45 15.10
C TRP A 67 -4.10 13.42 14.91
N LEU A 68 -4.35 12.45 14.03
CA LEU A 68 -3.40 11.46 13.54
C LEU A 68 -3.58 11.29 12.04
N VAL A 69 -2.61 11.67 11.25
CA VAL A 69 -2.61 11.42 9.80
C VAL A 69 -1.88 10.10 9.51
N ILE A 70 -2.55 9.19 8.80
CA ILE A 70 -1.98 7.93 8.34
C ILE A 70 -1.67 8.04 6.85
N GLY A 71 -0.38 8.15 6.51
CA GLY A 71 0.12 8.03 5.14
C GLY A 71 0.58 6.60 4.85
N ALA A 72 0.34 6.10 3.65
CA ALA A 72 0.81 4.79 3.25
C ALA A 72 1.12 4.71 1.75
N ASP A 73 2.16 3.93 1.40
CA ASP A 73 2.50 3.61 0.03
C ASP A 73 2.90 2.15 -0.12
N THR A 74 2.56 1.53 -1.27
CA THR A 74 2.80 0.11 -1.54
C THR A 74 3.47 -0.08 -2.88
N ILE A 75 4.55 -0.85 -2.91
CA ILE A 75 5.27 -1.24 -4.12
C ILE A 75 5.45 -2.76 -4.17
N VAL A 76 5.58 -3.28 -5.38
CA VAL A 76 5.99 -4.65 -5.66
C VAL A 76 7.45 -4.64 -6.12
N VAL A 77 8.25 -5.58 -5.64
CA VAL A 77 9.67 -5.69 -6.00
C VAL A 77 9.97 -7.11 -6.48
N TYR A 78 10.53 -7.22 -7.68
CA TYR A 78 11.00 -8.48 -8.24
C TYR A 78 12.34 -8.28 -8.95
N ASP A 79 13.30 -9.15 -8.68
CA ASP A 79 14.65 -9.10 -9.28
C ASP A 79 15.29 -7.70 -9.18
N GLY A 80 15.20 -7.08 -8.01
CA GLY A 80 15.75 -5.74 -7.74
C GLY A 80 15.00 -4.59 -8.43
N LYS A 81 13.90 -4.87 -9.13
CA LYS A 81 13.10 -3.86 -9.84
C LYS A 81 11.83 -3.53 -9.08
N ILE A 82 11.58 -2.24 -8.92
CA ILE A 82 10.33 -1.74 -8.34
C ILE A 82 9.28 -1.69 -9.44
N LEU A 83 8.16 -2.38 -9.22
CA LEU A 83 7.00 -2.41 -10.10
C LEU A 83 5.88 -1.57 -9.47
N GLY A 84 5.63 -0.41 -10.06
CA GLY A 84 4.47 0.43 -9.72
C GLY A 84 3.19 -0.04 -10.40
N LYS A 85 2.23 0.86 -10.55
CA LYS A 85 1.03 0.61 -11.35
C LYS A 85 1.39 0.50 -12.83
N PRO A 86 0.76 -0.41 -13.59
CA PRO A 86 1.00 -0.51 -15.02
C PRO A 86 0.55 0.77 -15.74
N LYS A 87 1.30 1.17 -16.77
CA LYS A 87 0.99 2.36 -17.59
C LYS A 87 -0.16 2.09 -18.55
N ASP A 88 -0.22 0.86 -19.06
CA ASP A 88 -1.21 0.37 -20.01
C ASP A 88 -1.32 -1.17 -19.91
N GLU A 89 -2.16 -1.77 -20.75
CA GLU A 89 -2.36 -3.23 -20.76
C GLU A 89 -1.10 -4.00 -21.15
N ALA A 90 -0.29 -3.47 -22.06
CA ALA A 90 0.96 -4.11 -22.47
C ALA A 90 1.96 -4.14 -21.31
N ASP A 91 2.03 -3.08 -20.53
CA ASP A 91 2.85 -3.02 -19.31
C ASP A 91 2.31 -3.95 -18.22
N ALA A 92 1.00 -4.08 -18.07
CA ALA A 92 0.38 -5.05 -17.16
C ALA A 92 0.73 -6.50 -17.56
N ILE A 93 0.64 -6.84 -18.85
CA ILE A 93 1.04 -8.16 -19.38
C ILE A 93 2.52 -8.41 -19.08
N ARG A 94 3.39 -7.44 -19.34
CA ARG A 94 4.83 -7.53 -19.06
C ARG A 94 5.09 -7.82 -17.56
N MET A 95 4.45 -7.07 -16.66
CA MET A 95 4.60 -7.26 -15.22
C MET A 95 4.15 -8.67 -14.78
N LEU A 96 2.96 -9.11 -15.20
CA LEU A 96 2.44 -10.43 -14.88
C LEU A 96 3.29 -11.57 -15.44
N THR A 97 3.82 -11.41 -16.64
CA THR A 97 4.78 -12.36 -17.24
C THR A 97 6.05 -12.48 -16.41
N MET A 98 6.51 -11.38 -15.81
CA MET A 98 7.67 -11.41 -14.90
C MET A 98 7.36 -12.11 -13.57
N LEU A 99 6.15 -11.96 -13.04
CA LEU A 99 5.79 -12.42 -11.70
C LEU A 99 5.24 -13.85 -11.67
N GLN A 100 4.65 -14.32 -12.77
CA GLN A 100 4.07 -15.67 -12.84
C GLN A 100 5.10 -16.75 -12.52
N GLY A 101 4.73 -17.74 -11.73
CA GLY A 101 5.59 -18.83 -11.30
C GLY A 101 6.75 -18.43 -10.38
N GLN A 102 6.85 -17.17 -9.97
CA GLN A 102 7.95 -16.62 -9.18
C GLN A 102 7.52 -16.16 -7.80
N THR A 103 8.52 -15.88 -6.95
CA THR A 103 8.32 -15.23 -5.65
C THR A 103 8.81 -13.79 -5.75
N HIS A 104 7.97 -12.85 -5.34
CA HIS A 104 8.29 -11.43 -5.27
C HIS A 104 7.99 -10.87 -3.89
N SER A 105 8.46 -9.66 -3.59
CA SER A 105 8.18 -8.96 -2.35
C SER A 105 7.20 -7.81 -2.55
N VAL A 106 6.30 -7.65 -1.60
CA VAL A 106 5.41 -6.49 -1.49
C VAL A 106 5.83 -5.70 -0.26
N TYR A 107 6.15 -4.43 -0.46
CA TYR A 107 6.50 -3.51 0.62
C TYR A 107 5.40 -2.47 0.77
N THR A 108 4.96 -2.23 2.01
CA THR A 108 4.14 -1.07 2.34
C THR A 108 4.86 -0.24 3.40
N GLY A 109 5.08 1.02 3.08
CA GLY A 109 5.49 2.04 4.05
C GLY A 109 4.27 2.65 4.71
N VAL A 110 4.37 2.92 5.99
CA VAL A 110 3.35 3.61 6.79
C VAL A 110 3.99 4.71 7.60
N THR A 111 3.40 5.89 7.56
CA THR A 111 3.74 7.02 8.42
C THR A 111 2.53 7.40 9.26
N LEU A 112 2.72 7.37 10.57
CA LEU A 112 1.80 7.87 11.58
C LEU A 112 2.33 9.24 11.99
N LEU A 113 1.65 10.31 11.58
CA LEU A 113 2.05 11.70 11.82
C LEU A 113 1.07 12.36 12.78
N GLU A 114 1.59 12.88 13.88
CA GLU A 114 0.89 13.57 14.95
C GLU A 114 1.57 14.90 15.26
N GLU A 115 0.97 15.71 16.09
CA GLU A 115 1.62 16.92 16.56
C GLU A 115 2.93 16.61 17.31
N GLY A 116 4.03 17.13 16.80
CA GLY A 116 5.37 16.95 17.38
C GLY A 116 5.94 15.53 17.29
N LYS A 117 5.24 14.59 16.64
CA LYS A 117 5.68 13.19 16.57
C LYS A 117 5.43 12.57 15.19
N GLN A 118 6.42 11.82 14.71
CA GLN A 118 6.31 11.00 13.51
C GLN A 118 6.85 9.61 13.78
N THR A 119 6.05 8.59 13.42
CA THR A 119 6.48 7.19 13.44
C THR A 119 6.35 6.63 12.04
N THR A 120 7.47 6.25 11.43
CA THR A 120 7.50 5.68 10.07
C THR A 120 8.10 4.27 10.10
N PHE A 121 7.48 3.33 9.40
CA PHE A 121 7.98 1.96 9.27
C PHE A 121 7.60 1.38 7.92
N ALA A 122 8.27 0.30 7.55
CA ALA A 122 7.93 -0.51 6.38
C ALA A 122 7.64 -1.95 6.80
N GLU A 123 6.76 -2.62 6.06
CA GLU A 123 6.44 -4.04 6.18
C GLU A 123 6.73 -4.73 4.84
N GLU A 124 7.37 -5.90 4.91
CA GLU A 124 7.63 -6.75 3.75
C GLU A 124 6.81 -8.03 3.85
N THR A 125 6.21 -8.45 2.73
CA THR A 125 5.55 -9.74 2.58
C THR A 125 5.96 -10.37 1.27
N LYS A 126 6.38 -11.64 1.29
CA LYS A 126 6.70 -12.40 0.09
C LYS A 126 5.45 -13.09 -0.44
N VAL A 127 5.23 -12.99 -1.74
CA VAL A 127 4.13 -13.62 -2.46
C VAL A 127 4.70 -14.52 -3.53
N THR A 128 4.31 -15.80 -3.52
CA THR A 128 4.65 -16.76 -4.57
C THR A 128 3.43 -17.00 -5.44
N MET A 129 3.60 -16.90 -6.76
CA MET A 129 2.54 -17.13 -7.73
C MET A 129 2.68 -18.51 -8.38
N TYR A 130 1.53 -19.11 -8.73
CA TYR A 130 1.50 -20.23 -9.66
C TYR A 130 1.93 -19.74 -11.06
N PRO A 131 2.43 -20.65 -11.94
CA PRO A 131 2.58 -20.35 -13.36
C PRO A 131 1.25 -19.92 -13.97
N MET A 132 1.31 -18.96 -14.90
CA MET A 132 0.17 -18.49 -15.69
C MET A 132 0.46 -18.67 -17.17
N THR A 133 -0.52 -19.11 -17.95
CA THR A 133 -0.41 -19.11 -19.41
C THR A 133 -0.59 -17.70 -19.99
N GLU A 134 -0.22 -17.50 -21.24
CA GLU A 134 -0.43 -16.22 -21.95
C GLU A 134 -1.92 -15.86 -22.02
N GLU A 135 -2.80 -16.87 -22.22
CA GLU A 135 -4.24 -16.69 -22.27
C GLU A 135 -4.80 -16.26 -20.89
N GLU A 136 -4.29 -16.84 -19.80
CA GLU A 136 -4.69 -16.48 -18.44
C GLU A 136 -4.27 -15.04 -18.09
N ILE A 137 -3.07 -14.62 -18.49
CA ILE A 137 -2.59 -13.25 -18.33
C ILE A 137 -3.47 -12.30 -19.14
N ALA A 138 -3.70 -12.59 -20.43
CA ALA A 138 -4.53 -11.76 -21.30
C ALA A 138 -5.97 -11.65 -20.76
N TRP A 139 -6.55 -12.77 -20.31
CA TRP A 139 -7.85 -12.77 -19.68
C TRP A 139 -7.88 -11.87 -18.43
N TYR A 140 -6.89 -11.99 -17.54
CA TYR A 140 -6.88 -11.20 -16.32
C TYR A 140 -6.72 -9.70 -16.61
N VAL A 141 -5.87 -9.33 -17.56
CA VAL A 141 -5.69 -7.94 -17.97
C VAL A 141 -6.98 -7.38 -18.61
N SER A 142 -7.71 -8.19 -19.39
CA SER A 142 -8.99 -7.76 -19.99
C SER A 142 -10.05 -7.37 -18.96
N THR A 143 -9.95 -7.87 -17.73
CA THR A 143 -10.87 -7.50 -16.63
C THR A 143 -10.67 -6.07 -16.12
N LYS A 144 -9.59 -5.39 -16.51
CA LYS A 144 -9.13 -4.08 -16.02
C LYS A 144 -8.75 -4.04 -14.54
N GLU A 145 -8.91 -5.13 -13.81
CA GLU A 145 -8.55 -5.24 -12.38
C GLU A 145 -7.08 -4.92 -12.10
N PRO A 146 -6.09 -5.26 -12.97
CA PRO A 146 -4.68 -4.95 -12.77
C PRO A 146 -4.33 -3.47 -12.73
N MET A 147 -5.12 -2.60 -13.39
CA MET A 147 -4.68 -1.29 -13.86
C MET A 147 -4.39 -0.26 -12.75
N ASP A 148 -4.97 -0.42 -11.58
CA ASP A 148 -4.79 0.48 -10.43
C ASP A 148 -3.88 -0.09 -9.32
N LYS A 149 -3.16 -1.19 -9.61
CA LYS A 149 -2.41 -1.96 -8.61
C LYS A 149 -0.93 -2.06 -8.94
N ALA A 150 -0.08 -1.87 -7.92
CA ALA A 150 1.35 -2.14 -8.04
C ALA A 150 1.61 -3.60 -8.44
N GLY A 151 2.53 -3.83 -9.38
CA GLY A 151 2.80 -5.16 -9.92
C GLY A 151 1.68 -5.75 -10.78
N ALA A 152 0.68 -4.94 -11.14
CA ALA A 152 -0.45 -5.32 -11.99
C ALA A 152 -1.30 -6.48 -11.44
N TYR A 153 -1.46 -6.63 -10.11
CA TYR A 153 -2.37 -7.62 -9.56
C TYR A 153 -2.95 -7.22 -8.20
N GLY A 154 -4.11 -7.78 -7.87
CA GLY A 154 -4.74 -7.65 -6.57
C GLY A 154 -5.05 -9.01 -5.94
N ILE A 155 -4.53 -9.24 -4.73
CA ILE A 155 -4.68 -10.53 -4.03
C ILE A 155 -6.13 -10.82 -3.63
N GLN A 156 -6.94 -9.79 -3.40
CA GLN A 156 -8.35 -9.92 -3.03
C GLN A 156 -9.27 -10.23 -4.22
N GLY A 157 -8.82 -9.93 -5.44
CA GLY A 157 -9.61 -10.06 -6.64
C GLY A 157 -9.43 -11.39 -7.37
N ARG A 158 -9.62 -11.34 -8.68
CA ARG A 158 -9.57 -12.53 -9.55
C ARG A 158 -8.19 -13.18 -9.61
N CYS A 159 -7.11 -12.39 -9.33
CA CYS A 159 -5.75 -12.90 -9.25
C CYS A 159 -5.52 -13.87 -8.09
N ALA A 160 -6.41 -13.92 -7.10
CA ALA A 160 -6.32 -14.85 -5.97
C ALA A 160 -6.13 -16.32 -6.44
N ARG A 161 -6.67 -16.70 -7.61
CA ARG A 161 -6.51 -18.04 -8.20
C ARG A 161 -5.06 -18.39 -8.58
N PHE A 162 -4.22 -17.37 -8.75
CA PHE A 162 -2.82 -17.53 -9.15
C PHE A 162 -1.84 -17.34 -7.98
N VAL A 163 -2.33 -17.00 -6.79
CA VAL A 163 -1.48 -16.88 -5.59
C VAL A 163 -1.32 -18.24 -4.94
N LYS A 164 -0.07 -18.72 -4.85
CA LYS A 164 0.27 -20.01 -4.28
C LYS A 164 0.54 -19.95 -2.78
N GLU A 165 1.29 -18.93 -2.35
CA GLU A 165 1.78 -18.82 -0.97
C GLU A 165 2.04 -17.36 -0.60
N ILE A 166 1.85 -17.03 0.67
CA ILE A 166 2.23 -15.76 1.27
C ILE A 166 3.08 -16.06 2.50
N ARG A 167 4.20 -15.32 2.64
CA ARG A 167 5.03 -15.30 3.83
C ARG A 167 5.11 -13.89 4.38
N GLY A 168 4.40 -13.63 5.46
CA GLY A 168 4.27 -12.32 6.08
C GLY A 168 2.82 -11.91 6.30
N ASP A 169 2.57 -10.61 6.33
CA ASP A 169 1.25 -10.03 6.57
C ASP A 169 0.42 -9.96 5.27
N TYR A 170 -0.72 -10.65 5.24
CA TYR A 170 -1.69 -10.57 4.15
C TYR A 170 -2.21 -9.14 3.92
N ASN A 171 -2.52 -8.42 5.00
CA ASN A 171 -3.04 -7.06 4.90
C ASN A 171 -2.01 -6.08 4.32
N ASN A 172 -0.71 -6.36 4.54
CA ASN A 172 0.36 -5.64 3.87
C ASN A 172 0.28 -5.80 2.34
N VAL A 173 0.01 -7.01 1.85
CA VAL A 173 -0.15 -7.27 0.40
C VAL A 173 -1.38 -6.54 -0.15
N VAL A 174 -2.46 -6.46 0.62
CA VAL A 174 -3.66 -5.67 0.26
C VAL A 174 -3.35 -4.18 0.19
N GLY A 175 -2.42 -3.67 1.02
CA GLY A 175 -1.91 -2.31 0.95
C GLY A 175 -1.82 -1.54 2.26
N LEU A 176 -2.08 -2.19 3.42
CA LEU A 176 -1.95 -1.56 4.74
C LEU A 176 -1.77 -2.62 5.85
N PRO A 177 -0.62 -2.69 6.54
CA PRO A 177 -0.36 -3.65 7.61
C PRO A 177 -1.08 -3.24 8.91
N VAL A 178 -2.42 -3.39 8.92
CA VAL A 178 -3.30 -2.88 9.99
C VAL A 178 -3.01 -3.49 11.36
N GLY A 179 -2.57 -4.74 11.40
CA GLY A 179 -2.17 -5.37 12.66
C GLY A 179 -1.00 -4.64 13.32
N ARG A 180 0.02 -4.28 12.54
CA ARG A 180 1.18 -3.52 13.04
C ARG A 180 0.82 -2.07 13.38
N ILE A 181 -0.06 -1.44 12.60
CA ILE A 181 -0.59 -0.12 12.92
C ILE A 181 -1.29 -0.15 14.29
N TYR A 182 -2.22 -1.08 14.47
CA TYR A 182 -2.93 -1.25 15.74
C TYR A 182 -1.99 -1.41 16.94
N GLN A 183 -0.96 -2.28 16.81
CA GLN A 183 0.02 -2.50 17.89
C GLN A 183 0.85 -1.25 18.21
N LYS A 184 1.09 -0.37 17.23
CA LYS A 184 1.75 0.91 17.49
C LYS A 184 0.84 1.90 18.20
N LEU A 185 -0.40 2.03 17.75
CA LEU A 185 -1.39 2.92 18.38
C LEU A 185 -1.70 2.48 19.81
N LYS A 186 -1.83 1.18 20.05
CA LYS A 186 -2.08 0.62 21.39
C LYS A 186 -0.97 0.94 22.40
N LYS A 187 0.30 0.93 21.97
CA LYS A 187 1.44 1.24 22.86
C LYS A 187 1.48 2.70 23.28
N GLU A 188 0.83 3.56 22.56
CA GLU A 188 0.81 5.00 22.79
C GLU A 188 -0.42 5.45 23.61
N GLU A 189 -1.16 4.51 24.22
CA GLU A 189 -2.42 4.77 24.96
C GLU A 189 -3.45 5.59 24.15
N SER A 190 -3.40 5.42 22.82
CA SER A 190 -4.21 6.20 21.88
C SER A 190 -5.59 5.59 21.57
N PHE A 191 -6.08 4.69 22.43
CA PHE A 191 -7.40 4.05 22.35
C PHE A 191 -8.22 4.35 23.60
#